data_5dcac01134081d9856a1ed9974f4004b
#
_entry.id   5dcac01134081d9856a1ed9974f4004b
#
_cell.length_a   1.000
_cell.length_b   1.000
_cell.length_c   1.000
_cell.angle_alpha   90.00
_cell.angle_beta   90.00
_cell.angle_gamma   90.00
#
_symmetry.space_group_name_H-M   'P 1'
#
loop_
_entity.id
_entity.type
_entity.pdbx_description
1 polymer ?
#
loop_
_entity_poly.entity_id
_entity_poly.type
_entity_poly.pdbx_seq_one_letter_code
_entity_poly.pdbx_strand_id
1 'polypeptide(L)'
;YFNLPQGYYTLSNIFLLLGFMPLNRVNTIESLRRCPPGEWGKVLGLDRCPVVETLREKIKLITANHEVVEKWASELSRDWMEAESLKEATGGLLYLVDGHVRVYHGSQTKLPKHYVARQRLCLRATTDYWVNEHE
;
A
#
# COMPACT_ATOMS: atom_id res chain seq x y z
N TYR A 1 -14.42 -0.14 -7.36
CA TYR A 1 -13.22 0.59 -7.77
C TYR A 1 -12.35 -0.21 -8.74
N PHE A 2 -11.88 -1.38 -8.34
CA PHE A 2 -10.92 -2.17 -9.09
C PHE A 2 -11.59 -3.36 -9.75
N ASN A 3 -11.26 -3.61 -11.02
CA ASN A 3 -11.74 -4.75 -11.76
C ASN A 3 -10.54 -5.63 -12.16
N LEU A 4 -10.49 -6.84 -11.63
CA LEU A 4 -9.52 -7.85 -12.05
C LEU A 4 -10.20 -8.85 -12.97
N PRO A 5 -9.51 -9.31 -14.03
CA PRO A 5 -9.99 -10.43 -14.83
C PRO A 5 -10.29 -11.65 -13.95
N GLN A 6 -11.36 -12.35 -14.27
CA GLN A 6 -11.75 -13.56 -13.58
C GLN A 6 -10.61 -14.57 -13.56
N GLY A 7 -10.33 -15.15 -12.40
CA GLY A 7 -9.23 -16.09 -12.22
C GLY A 7 -9.17 -16.65 -10.82
N TYR A 8 -8.20 -17.52 -10.56
CA TYR A 8 -8.04 -18.22 -9.28
C TYR A 8 -7.84 -17.24 -8.10
N TYR A 9 -7.07 -16.17 -8.30
CA TYR A 9 -6.85 -15.15 -7.28
C TYR A 9 -7.78 -13.97 -7.52
N THR A 10 -8.71 -13.76 -6.59
CA THR A 10 -9.64 -12.64 -6.61
C THR A 10 -9.00 -11.36 -6.08
N LEU A 11 -9.68 -10.24 -6.25
CA LEU A 11 -9.27 -8.95 -5.70
C LEU A 11 -9.10 -9.02 -4.17
N SER A 12 -10.06 -9.65 -3.48
CA SER A 12 -10.00 -9.84 -2.02
C SER A 12 -8.78 -10.65 -1.59
N ASN A 13 -8.43 -11.72 -2.31
CA ASN A 13 -7.23 -12.50 -2.00
C ASN A 13 -5.96 -11.65 -2.12
N ILE A 14 -5.88 -10.78 -3.13
CA ILE A 14 -4.71 -9.90 -3.33
C ILE A 14 -4.60 -8.89 -2.19
N PHE A 15 -5.70 -8.21 -1.83
CA PHE A 15 -5.68 -7.23 -0.73
C PHE A 15 -5.41 -7.88 0.63
N LEU A 16 -6.01 -9.05 0.92
CA LEU A 16 -5.72 -9.80 2.14
C LEU A 16 -4.24 -10.19 2.22
N LEU A 17 -3.66 -10.68 1.12
CA LEU A 17 -2.25 -11.01 1.08
C LEU A 17 -1.38 -9.78 1.34
N LEU A 18 -1.66 -8.66 0.67
CA LEU A 18 -0.92 -7.40 0.86
C LEU A 18 -1.03 -6.88 2.29
N GLY A 19 -2.19 -6.99 2.94
CA GLY A 19 -2.38 -6.63 4.34
C GLY A 19 -1.70 -7.61 5.30
N PHE A 20 -1.66 -8.90 4.96
CA PHE A 20 -1.04 -9.93 5.79
C PHE A 20 0.50 -9.88 5.77
N MET A 21 1.09 -9.43 4.66
CA MET A 21 2.55 -9.32 4.52
C MET A 21 3.20 -8.46 5.63
N PRO A 22 2.82 -7.20 5.86
CA PRO A 22 3.43 -6.37 6.90
C PRO A 22 3.20 -6.90 8.31
N LEU A 23 2.05 -7.53 8.60
CA LEU A 23 1.78 -8.19 9.87
C LEU A 23 2.79 -9.31 10.17
N ASN A 24 3.30 -9.97 9.14
CA ASN A 24 4.34 -10.99 9.23
C ASN A 24 5.75 -10.45 8.93
N ARG A 25 5.95 -9.14 8.96
CA ARG A 25 7.23 -8.48 8.70
C ARG A 25 7.82 -8.79 7.30
N VAL A 26 6.96 -9.12 6.35
CA VAL A 26 7.33 -9.31 4.95
C VAL A 26 7.20 -7.96 4.24
N ASN A 27 8.30 -7.23 4.15
CA ASN A 27 8.30 -5.82 3.73
C ASN A 27 8.34 -5.63 2.21
N THR A 28 8.60 -6.69 1.44
CA THR A 28 8.68 -6.61 -0.03
C THR A 28 8.02 -7.82 -0.66
N ILE A 29 7.46 -7.63 -1.85
CA ILE A 29 6.87 -8.71 -2.64
C ILE A 29 7.89 -9.83 -2.91
N GLU A 30 9.15 -9.49 -3.17
CA GLU A 30 10.21 -10.47 -3.38
C GLU A 30 10.44 -11.37 -2.17
N SER A 31 10.22 -10.87 -0.98
CA SER A 31 10.38 -11.64 0.25
C SER A 31 9.40 -12.81 0.35
N LEU A 32 8.28 -12.79 -0.38
CA LEU A 32 7.34 -13.92 -0.47
C LEU A 32 7.98 -15.19 -1.03
N ARG A 33 9.06 -15.10 -1.81
CA ARG A 33 9.80 -16.28 -2.30
C ARG A 33 10.32 -17.16 -1.17
N ARG A 34 10.49 -16.59 0.03
CA ARG A 34 10.98 -17.29 1.22
C ARG A 34 9.87 -17.79 2.13
N CYS A 35 8.63 -17.43 1.83
CA CYS A 35 7.46 -17.84 2.61
C CYS A 35 6.89 -19.16 2.08
N PRO A 36 6.44 -20.09 2.94
CA PRO A 36 5.82 -21.33 2.50
C PRO A 36 4.45 -21.04 1.86
N PRO A 37 4.29 -21.26 0.55
CA PRO A 37 3.10 -20.78 -0.17
C PRO A 37 1.79 -21.46 0.25
N GLY A 38 1.84 -22.70 0.71
CA GLY A 38 0.67 -23.42 1.20
C GLY A 38 0.18 -22.89 2.56
N GLU A 39 1.08 -22.56 3.49
CA GLU A 39 0.70 -21.98 4.79
C GLU A 39 0.08 -20.60 4.62
N TRP A 40 0.70 -19.78 3.78
CA TRP A 40 0.17 -18.45 3.46
C TRP A 40 -1.14 -18.53 2.68
N GLY A 41 -1.30 -19.53 1.83
CA GLY A 41 -2.55 -19.80 1.12
C GLY A 41 -3.71 -20.04 2.07
N LYS A 42 -3.51 -20.82 3.13
CA LYS A 42 -4.57 -21.13 4.13
C LYS A 42 -5.17 -19.88 4.75
N VAL A 43 -4.38 -18.84 5.01
CA VAL A 43 -4.87 -17.55 5.52
C VAL A 43 -5.83 -16.88 4.54
N LEU A 44 -5.63 -17.11 3.24
CA LEU A 44 -6.46 -16.59 2.16
C LEU A 44 -7.66 -17.50 1.82
N GLY A 45 -7.82 -18.62 2.51
CA GLY A 45 -8.79 -19.66 2.17
C GLY A 45 -8.45 -20.39 0.85
N LEU A 46 -7.17 -20.49 0.52
CA LEU A 46 -6.65 -21.07 -0.72
C LEU A 46 -5.63 -22.17 -0.42
N ASP A 47 -5.39 -23.06 -1.38
CA ASP A 47 -4.35 -24.08 -1.26
C ASP A 47 -2.94 -23.48 -1.22
N ARG A 48 -2.74 -22.35 -1.89
CA ARG A 48 -1.47 -21.63 -1.94
C ARG A 48 -1.65 -20.14 -2.22
N CYS A 49 -0.74 -19.31 -1.74
CA CYS A 49 -0.69 -17.90 -2.11
C CYS A 49 -0.12 -17.73 -3.53
N PRO A 50 -0.38 -16.59 -4.20
CA PRO A 50 0.17 -16.30 -5.50
C PRO A 50 1.71 -16.20 -5.43
N VAL A 51 2.37 -16.68 -6.48
CA VAL A 51 3.80 -16.44 -6.65
C VAL A 51 4.07 -14.97 -6.94
N VAL A 52 5.30 -14.54 -6.72
CA VAL A 52 5.72 -13.13 -6.84
C VAL A 52 5.35 -12.53 -8.20
N GLU A 53 5.55 -13.26 -9.27
CA GLU A 53 5.25 -12.84 -10.63
C GLU A 53 3.75 -12.57 -10.81
N THR A 54 2.91 -13.52 -10.40
CA THR A 54 1.45 -13.39 -10.46
C THR A 54 0.97 -12.22 -9.60
N LEU A 55 1.51 -12.06 -8.39
CA LEU A 55 1.16 -10.93 -7.53
C LEU A 55 1.50 -9.60 -8.18
N ARG A 56 2.70 -9.47 -8.78
CA ARG A 56 3.11 -8.26 -9.49
C ARG A 56 2.19 -7.94 -10.68
N GLU A 57 1.83 -8.93 -11.48
CA GLU A 57 0.90 -8.75 -12.59
C GLU A 57 -0.47 -8.27 -12.10
N LYS A 58 -0.99 -8.87 -11.04
CA LYS A 58 -2.27 -8.43 -10.45
C LYS A 58 -2.21 -7.02 -9.91
N ILE A 59 -1.15 -6.65 -9.19
CA ILE A 59 -0.95 -5.28 -8.70
C ILE A 59 -0.86 -4.31 -9.89
N LYS A 60 -0.10 -4.64 -10.92
CA LYS A 60 0.01 -3.81 -12.12
C LYS A 60 -1.35 -3.56 -12.79
N LEU A 61 -2.21 -4.57 -12.84
CA LEU A 61 -3.58 -4.41 -13.35
C LEU A 61 -4.44 -3.51 -12.44
N ILE A 62 -4.36 -3.69 -11.12
CA ILE A 62 -5.07 -2.86 -10.14
C ILE A 62 -4.64 -1.40 -10.25
N THR A 63 -3.35 -1.13 -10.42
CA THR A 63 -2.77 0.21 -10.45
C THR A 63 -2.71 0.83 -11.86
N ALA A 64 -3.23 0.16 -12.88
CA ALA A 64 -3.19 0.65 -14.26
C ALA A 64 -3.96 1.96 -14.46
N ASN A 65 -5.02 2.18 -13.70
CA ASN A 65 -5.77 3.43 -13.71
C ASN A 65 -5.46 4.25 -12.45
N HIS A 66 -4.63 5.27 -12.61
CA HIS A 66 -4.17 6.12 -11.52
C HIS A 66 -5.31 6.90 -10.84
N GLU A 67 -6.26 7.42 -11.62
CA GLU A 67 -7.40 8.17 -11.09
C GLU A 67 -8.27 7.32 -10.16
N VAL A 68 -8.48 6.04 -10.50
CA VAL A 68 -9.23 5.09 -9.64
C VAL A 68 -8.48 4.82 -8.35
N VAL A 69 -7.15 4.68 -8.40
CA VAL A 69 -6.32 4.48 -7.20
C VAL A 69 -6.39 5.69 -6.28
N GLU A 70 -6.22 6.89 -6.83
CA GLU A 70 -6.29 8.14 -6.07
C GLU A 70 -7.66 8.35 -5.42
N LYS A 71 -8.73 8.13 -6.19
CA LYS A 71 -10.09 8.22 -5.67
C LYS A 71 -10.33 7.25 -4.53
N TRP A 72 -9.94 5.98 -4.70
CA TRP A 72 -10.06 4.96 -3.65
C TRP A 72 -9.27 5.33 -2.39
N ALA A 73 -8.02 5.78 -2.54
CA ALA A 73 -7.18 6.18 -1.42
C ALA A 73 -7.78 7.38 -0.66
N SER A 74 -8.28 8.37 -1.39
CA SER A 74 -8.91 9.56 -0.79
C SER A 74 -10.19 9.21 -0.03
N GLU A 75 -11.05 8.35 -0.58
CA GLU A 75 -12.27 7.93 0.09
C GLU A 75 -11.97 7.09 1.34
N LEU A 76 -11.02 6.14 1.24
CA LEU A 76 -10.61 5.34 2.38
C LEU A 76 -10.05 6.20 3.52
N SER A 77 -9.20 7.19 3.20
CA SER A 77 -8.65 8.12 4.18
C SER A 77 -9.75 8.94 4.84
N ARG A 78 -10.70 9.46 4.05
CA ARG A 78 -11.85 10.20 4.58
C ARG A 78 -12.69 9.34 5.53
N ASP A 79 -13.02 8.11 5.13
CA ASP A 79 -13.84 7.20 5.93
C ASP A 79 -13.17 6.88 7.28
N TRP A 80 -11.85 6.72 7.29
CA TRP A 80 -11.08 6.52 8.53
C TRP A 80 -11.09 7.76 9.41
N MET A 81 -10.87 8.95 8.84
CA MET A 81 -10.90 10.20 9.61
C MET A 81 -12.30 10.48 10.18
N GLU A 82 -13.37 10.24 9.43
CA GLU A 82 -14.75 10.38 9.90
C GLU A 82 -15.08 9.39 11.02
N ALA A 83 -14.61 8.15 10.93
CA ALA A 83 -14.84 7.12 11.96
C ALA A 83 -14.13 7.45 13.28
N GLU A 84 -12.99 8.14 13.24
CA GLU A 84 -12.26 8.59 14.43
C GLU A 84 -12.89 9.85 15.03
N SER A 85 -13.25 10.83 14.21
CA SER A 85 -13.87 12.08 14.65
C SER A 85 -15.19 11.89 15.43
N LEU A 86 -15.89 10.79 15.17
CA LEU A 86 -17.11 10.43 15.91
C LEU A 86 -16.83 9.94 17.35
N LYS A 87 -15.59 9.57 17.67
CA LYS A 87 -15.22 9.11 19.02
C LYS A 87 -14.85 10.24 19.96
N GLU A 88 -14.48 11.41 19.45
CA GLU A 88 -13.95 12.54 20.22
C GLU A 88 -14.80 13.80 20.07
N ALA A 89 -15.94 13.85 20.74
CA ALA A 89 -16.88 14.99 20.66
C ALA A 89 -16.50 16.23 21.49
N THR A 90 -15.31 16.34 22.09
CA THR A 90 -15.01 17.38 23.12
C THR A 90 -13.74 18.19 22.93
N GLY A 91 -12.94 17.99 21.91
CA GLY A 91 -11.73 18.77 21.65
C GLY A 91 -11.63 19.21 20.18
N GLY A 92 -10.94 20.32 19.91
CA GLY A 92 -10.64 20.73 18.54
C GLY A 92 -9.80 19.66 17.83
N LEU A 93 -10.06 19.46 16.54
CA LEU A 93 -9.30 18.51 15.72
C LEU A 93 -7.88 19.06 15.46
N LEU A 94 -6.88 18.31 15.87
CA LEU A 94 -5.48 18.58 15.57
C LEU A 94 -4.95 17.55 14.59
N TYR A 95 -4.60 17.98 13.39
CA TYR A 95 -4.00 17.10 12.39
C TYR A 95 -2.47 17.26 12.37
N LEU A 96 -1.77 16.17 12.54
CA LEU A 96 -0.33 16.09 12.34
C LEU A 96 -0.05 15.61 10.92
N VAL A 97 0.71 16.42 10.17
CA VAL A 97 1.09 16.09 8.78
C VAL A 97 2.58 15.82 8.76
N ASP A 98 2.96 14.61 8.37
CA ASP A 98 4.36 14.23 8.15
C ASP A 98 4.60 13.83 6.70
N GLY A 99 5.73 14.31 6.15
CA GLY A 99 6.17 14.02 4.80
C GLY A 99 7.34 13.03 4.77
N HIS A 100 7.09 11.82 4.29
CA HIS A 100 8.12 10.80 4.15
C HIS A 100 8.64 10.68 2.71
N VAL A 101 9.92 10.93 2.50
CA VAL A 101 10.56 10.83 1.18
C VAL A 101 11.02 9.41 0.92
N ARG A 102 10.46 8.76 -0.10
CA ARG A 102 10.87 7.43 -0.57
C ARG A 102 11.76 7.54 -1.79
N VAL A 103 13.01 7.15 -1.63
CA VAL A 103 13.99 7.14 -2.73
C VAL A 103 13.66 6.03 -3.74
N TYR A 104 13.65 6.40 -5.00
CA TYR A 104 13.44 5.47 -6.11
C TYR A 104 14.77 5.11 -6.77
N HIS A 105 15.13 3.85 -6.71
CA HIS A 105 16.36 3.31 -7.30
C HIS A 105 16.13 2.63 -8.66
N GLY A 106 14.90 2.64 -9.15
CA GLY A 106 14.55 2.04 -10.43
C GLY A 106 14.89 2.92 -11.64
N SER A 107 14.84 2.34 -12.82
CA SER A 107 15.10 3.02 -14.11
C SER A 107 13.83 3.21 -14.97
N GLN A 108 12.71 2.57 -14.60
CA GLN A 108 11.50 2.54 -15.43
C GLN A 108 10.71 3.85 -15.41
N THR A 109 10.80 4.61 -14.31
CA THR A 109 10.03 5.84 -14.14
C THR A 109 10.97 7.03 -13.89
N LYS A 110 10.70 8.16 -14.55
CA LYS A 110 11.40 9.42 -14.30
C LYS A 110 10.64 10.19 -13.21
N LEU A 111 11.07 10.03 -11.97
CA LEU A 111 10.52 10.79 -10.85
C LEU A 111 11.28 12.12 -10.66
N PRO A 112 10.63 13.14 -10.07
CA PRO A 112 11.29 14.37 -9.66
C PRO A 112 12.38 14.09 -8.62
N LYS A 113 13.35 15.01 -8.52
CA LYS A 113 14.38 14.92 -7.48
C LYS A 113 13.90 15.63 -6.22
N HIS A 114 13.98 14.94 -5.09
CA HIS A 114 13.71 15.46 -3.76
C HIS A 114 14.99 15.46 -2.93
N TYR A 115 15.14 16.45 -2.06
CA TYR A 115 16.25 16.47 -1.12
C TYR A 115 16.02 15.44 -0.01
N VAL A 116 16.91 14.47 0.09
CA VAL A 116 16.87 13.42 1.12
C VAL A 116 17.84 13.82 2.23
N ALA A 117 17.33 14.38 3.31
CA ALA A 117 18.13 14.95 4.41
C ALA A 117 19.12 13.94 5.00
N ARG A 118 18.71 12.68 5.18
CA ARG A 118 19.55 11.61 5.73
C ARG A 118 20.77 11.31 4.86
N GLN A 119 20.67 11.48 3.54
CA GLN A 119 21.76 11.22 2.59
C GLN A 119 22.43 12.51 2.11
N ARG A 120 21.86 13.67 2.43
CA ARG A 120 22.30 14.99 1.95
C ARG A 120 22.44 15.09 0.44
N LEU A 121 21.57 14.40 -0.29
CA LEU A 121 21.57 14.34 -1.76
C LEU A 121 20.18 14.60 -2.33
N CYS A 122 20.12 15.15 -3.55
CA CYS A 122 18.89 15.25 -4.32
C CYS A 122 18.73 13.98 -5.17
N LEU A 123 17.84 13.11 -4.76
CA LEU A 123 17.57 11.80 -5.39
C LEU A 123 16.17 11.77 -5.98
N ARG A 124 15.99 10.93 -7.01
CA ARG A 124 14.64 10.65 -7.53
C ARG A 124 13.82 9.99 -6.43
N ALA A 125 12.68 10.57 -6.12
CA ALA A 125 11.87 10.11 -5.00
C ALA A 125 10.40 10.50 -5.18
N THR A 126 9.54 9.87 -4.40
CA THR A 126 8.18 10.31 -4.10
C THR A 126 8.13 10.81 -2.67
N THR A 127 7.18 11.68 -2.37
CA THR A 127 6.88 12.09 -1.01
C THR A 127 5.49 11.58 -0.66
N ASP A 128 5.42 10.74 0.37
CA ASP A 128 4.16 10.31 0.95
C ASP A 128 3.84 11.25 2.11
N TYR A 129 2.65 11.82 2.12
CA TYR A 129 2.17 12.63 3.24
C TYR A 129 1.24 11.77 4.09
N TRP A 130 1.53 11.74 5.37
CA TRP A 130 0.70 11.11 6.39
C TRP A 130 -0.01 12.18 7.17
N VAL A 131 -1.32 12.06 7.26
CA VAL A 131 -2.14 12.92 8.11
C VAL A 131 -2.65 12.05 9.24
N ASN A 132 -2.36 12.42 10.47
CA ASN A 132 -2.84 11.72 11.64
C ASN A 132 -3.57 12.70 12.56
N GLU A 133 -4.64 12.23 13.14
CA GLU A 133 -5.35 12.96 14.20
C GLU A 133 -4.64 12.69 15.52
N HIS A 134 -4.47 13.72 16.33
CA HIS A 134 -3.86 13.58 17.63
C HIS A 134 -4.88 13.05 18.63
N GLU A 135 -4.49 12.02 19.38
CA GLU A 135 -5.16 11.61 20.63
C GLU A 135 -4.80 12.54 21.79
#